data_827a8e8edcccfa5a6e655e920e7c1851
#
_entry.id   827a8e8edcccfa5a6e655e920e7c1851
#
_cell.length_a   1.000
_cell.length_b   1.000
_cell.length_c   1.000
_cell.angle_alpha   90.00
_cell.angle_beta   90.00
_cell.angle_gamma   90.00
#
_symmetry.space_group_name_H-M   'P 1'
#
loop_
_entity.id
_entity.type
_entity.pdbx_description
1 polymer ?
#
loop_
_entity_poly.entity_id
_entity_poly.type
_entity_poly.pdbx_seq_one_letter_code
_entity_poly.pdbx_strand_id
1 'polypeptide(L)'
;KIKETPENYDVVIIGDAFVADLIDADLLEKADYSTLTNRDALYDNAKAPFGEEYGPAYTFNRLGIVYDKATCPIEITSWADLWNPELEDSIAIPDITTTSGPLFYYAVAKMEGLTPGTDDDAIFAKMEELKPNVMKTYTSANDTITMLNQGEISVAVLLDFSYTAAKAASEDYVWVD
;
A
#
# COMPACT_ATOMS: atom_id res chain seq x y z
N LYS A 1 19.61 4.27 -4.97
CA LYS A 1 20.76 4.06 -4.06
C LYS A 1 21.30 2.63 -4.18
N ILE A 2 20.52 1.56 -3.90
CA ILE A 2 21.00 0.16 -3.99
C ILE A 2 21.59 -0.12 -5.38
N LYS A 3 20.91 0.27 -6.47
CA LYS A 3 21.38 0.09 -7.85
C LYS A 3 22.66 0.89 -8.18
N GLU A 4 22.98 1.92 -7.42
CA GLU A 4 24.16 2.78 -7.64
C GLU A 4 25.40 2.30 -6.87
N THR A 5 25.20 1.71 -5.69
CA THR A 5 26.26 1.24 -4.79
C THR A 5 25.85 -0.06 -4.10
N PRO A 6 25.60 -1.17 -4.87
CA PRO A 6 25.12 -2.43 -4.32
C PRO A 6 26.06 -3.04 -3.28
N GLU A 7 27.37 -2.82 -3.42
CA GLU A 7 28.42 -3.29 -2.52
C GLU A 7 28.34 -2.74 -1.09
N ASN A 8 27.48 -1.74 -0.86
CA ASN A 8 27.28 -1.16 0.48
C ASN A 8 26.13 -1.84 1.27
N TYR A 9 25.51 -2.88 0.70
CA TYR A 9 24.33 -3.53 1.29
C TYR A 9 24.54 -5.04 1.36
N ASP A 10 24.60 -5.59 2.58
CA ASP A 10 24.66 -7.04 2.81
C ASP A 10 23.26 -7.66 2.82
N VAL A 11 22.26 -6.95 3.36
CA VAL A 11 20.86 -7.40 3.44
C VAL A 11 19.92 -6.20 3.24
N VAL A 12 18.83 -6.42 2.50
CA VAL A 12 17.79 -5.42 2.29
C VAL A 12 16.42 -5.95 2.70
N ILE A 13 15.61 -5.11 3.33
CA ILE A 13 14.20 -5.36 3.61
C ILE A 13 13.42 -4.27 2.88
N ILE A 14 12.71 -4.65 1.83
CA ILE A 14 12.01 -3.74 0.92
C ILE A 14 10.69 -4.35 0.46
N GLY A 15 9.82 -3.52 -0.11
CA GLY A 15 8.57 -4.00 -0.71
C GLY A 15 8.82 -4.89 -1.93
N ASP A 16 7.91 -5.80 -2.16
CA ASP A 16 7.97 -6.84 -3.20
C ASP A 16 8.19 -6.29 -4.62
N ALA A 17 7.53 -5.19 -5.00
CA ALA A 17 7.79 -4.54 -6.28
C ALA A 17 9.26 -4.15 -6.48
N PHE A 18 9.92 -3.68 -5.42
CA PHE A 18 11.34 -3.32 -5.48
C PHE A 18 12.27 -4.55 -5.43
N VAL A 19 11.82 -5.67 -4.82
CA VAL A 19 12.55 -6.95 -4.89
C VAL A 19 12.60 -7.44 -6.33
N ALA A 20 11.48 -7.43 -7.05
CA ALA A 20 11.42 -7.79 -8.47
C ALA A 20 12.41 -6.95 -9.30
N ASP A 21 12.44 -5.65 -9.09
CA ASP A 21 13.39 -4.72 -9.73
C ASP A 21 14.88 -5.06 -9.49
N LEU A 22 15.22 -5.57 -8.30
CA LEU A 22 16.60 -5.97 -7.97
C LEU A 22 16.95 -7.33 -8.57
N ILE A 23 15.97 -8.25 -8.67
CA ILE A 23 16.11 -9.53 -9.36
C ILE A 23 16.40 -9.29 -10.85
N ASP A 24 15.57 -8.47 -11.51
CA ASP A 24 15.73 -8.14 -12.93
C ASP A 24 17.07 -7.43 -13.25
N ALA A 25 17.61 -6.72 -12.26
CA ALA A 25 18.90 -6.06 -12.36
C ALA A 25 20.09 -6.95 -11.97
N ASP A 26 19.87 -8.23 -11.61
CA ASP A 26 20.89 -9.18 -11.12
C ASP A 26 21.72 -8.64 -9.94
N LEU A 27 21.02 -8.01 -8.98
CA LEU A 27 21.62 -7.36 -7.80
C LEU A 27 21.40 -8.12 -6.49
N LEU A 28 20.73 -9.26 -6.54
CA LEU A 28 20.49 -10.11 -5.36
C LEU A 28 21.26 -11.41 -5.48
N GLU A 29 22.02 -11.74 -4.45
CA GLU A 29 22.58 -13.08 -4.30
C GLU A 29 21.49 -14.09 -3.94
N LYS A 30 21.69 -15.35 -4.38
CA LYS A 30 20.79 -16.44 -4.04
C LYS A 30 20.92 -16.83 -2.58
N ALA A 31 19.82 -16.85 -1.87
CA ALA A 31 19.77 -17.26 -0.47
C ALA A 31 19.93 -18.79 -0.34
N ASP A 32 20.81 -19.21 0.56
CA ASP A 32 20.90 -20.61 0.96
C ASP A 32 19.85 -20.93 2.03
N TYR A 33 18.71 -21.43 1.59
CA TYR A 33 17.59 -21.81 2.47
C TYR A 33 17.92 -22.94 3.44
N SER A 34 19.00 -23.72 3.21
CA SER A 34 19.42 -24.77 4.15
C SER A 34 19.90 -24.20 5.48
N THR A 35 20.31 -22.92 5.49
CA THR A 35 20.76 -22.19 6.69
C THR A 35 19.61 -21.54 7.47
N LEU A 36 18.41 -21.48 6.90
CA LEU A 36 17.24 -20.86 7.52
C LEU A 36 16.47 -21.87 8.39
N THR A 37 16.93 -22.07 9.62
CA THR A 37 16.42 -23.09 10.54
C THR A 37 14.94 -22.94 10.91
N ASN A 38 14.37 -21.73 10.80
CA ASN A 38 12.96 -21.43 11.12
C ASN A 38 12.05 -21.34 9.88
N ARG A 39 12.55 -21.69 8.70
CA ARG A 39 11.78 -21.58 7.45
C ARG A 39 10.44 -22.32 7.53
N ASP A 40 10.44 -23.52 8.12
CA ASP A 40 9.24 -24.37 8.18
C ASP A 40 8.14 -23.78 9.08
N ALA A 41 8.49 -22.85 9.97
CA ALA A 41 7.55 -22.14 10.83
C ALA A 41 6.88 -20.94 10.14
N LEU A 42 7.31 -20.57 8.94
CA LEU A 42 6.71 -19.49 8.16
C LEU A 42 5.41 -19.96 7.50
N TYR A 43 4.51 -19.02 7.24
CA TYR A 43 3.36 -19.25 6.35
C TYR A 43 3.84 -19.65 4.94
N ASP A 44 3.11 -20.51 4.27
CA ASP A 44 3.54 -21.03 2.96
C ASP A 44 3.77 -19.96 1.90
N ASN A 45 2.93 -18.91 1.88
CA ASN A 45 3.10 -17.75 1.01
C ASN A 45 4.28 -16.84 1.40
N ALA A 46 4.84 -17.00 2.62
CA ALA A 46 6.01 -16.26 3.08
C ALA A 46 7.33 -16.97 2.80
N LYS A 47 7.30 -18.28 2.55
CA LYS A 47 8.51 -19.09 2.44
C LYS A 47 9.38 -18.74 1.24
N ALA A 48 8.75 -18.41 0.11
CA ALA A 48 9.46 -18.16 -1.15
C ALA A 48 8.62 -17.29 -2.11
N PRO A 49 8.31 -16.04 -1.76
CA PRO A 49 7.41 -15.18 -2.56
C PRO A 49 7.95 -14.89 -3.97
N PHE A 50 9.27 -14.93 -4.16
CA PHE A 50 9.95 -14.72 -5.45
C PHE A 50 10.73 -15.95 -5.92
N GLY A 51 10.37 -17.15 -5.45
CA GLY A 51 11.10 -18.38 -5.67
C GLY A 51 12.11 -18.67 -4.54
N GLU A 52 12.60 -19.90 -4.51
CA GLU A 52 13.42 -20.39 -3.39
C GLU A 52 14.82 -19.75 -3.30
N GLU A 53 15.13 -18.82 -4.20
CA GLU A 53 16.47 -18.25 -4.31
C GLU A 53 16.63 -16.85 -3.71
N TYR A 54 15.51 -16.15 -3.36
CA TYR A 54 15.58 -14.71 -3.05
C TYR A 54 15.13 -14.31 -1.64
N GLY A 55 15.02 -15.27 -0.74
CA GLY A 55 14.68 -15.03 0.66
C GLY A 55 13.17 -15.06 0.96
N PRO A 56 12.82 -15.22 2.25
CA PRO A 56 11.44 -15.25 2.70
C PRO A 56 10.83 -13.85 2.81
N ALA A 57 9.50 -13.77 2.82
CA ALA A 57 8.82 -12.55 3.18
C ALA A 57 8.96 -12.27 4.68
N TYR A 58 9.22 -11.01 5.01
CA TYR A 58 9.35 -10.55 6.38
C TYR A 58 8.01 -10.17 7.00
N THR A 59 7.12 -9.55 6.24
CA THR A 59 5.81 -9.09 6.68
C THR A 59 4.83 -9.05 5.51
N PHE A 60 3.55 -9.13 5.82
CA PHE A 60 2.46 -8.88 4.89
C PHE A 60 1.62 -7.71 5.39
N ASN A 61 1.25 -6.84 4.49
CA ASN A 61 0.38 -5.71 4.79
C ASN A 61 -0.79 -5.72 3.79
N ARG A 62 -1.93 -5.23 4.23
CA ARG A 62 -3.10 -4.99 3.38
C ARG A 62 -3.28 -3.50 3.19
N LEU A 63 -3.66 -3.09 2.00
CA LEU A 63 -4.13 -1.74 1.74
C LEU A 63 -5.64 -1.71 1.98
N GLY A 64 -6.10 -0.67 2.65
CA GLY A 64 -7.52 -0.45 2.90
C GLY A 64 -7.84 1.02 3.05
N ILE A 65 -9.10 1.30 3.33
CA ILE A 65 -9.60 2.64 3.57
C ILE A 65 -9.72 2.84 5.08
N VAL A 66 -9.21 3.95 5.58
CA VAL A 66 -9.45 4.43 6.95
C VAL A 66 -10.31 5.68 6.85
N TYR A 67 -11.44 5.71 7.54
CA TYR A 67 -12.25 6.92 7.62
C TYR A 67 -12.65 7.22 9.07
N ASP A 68 -12.83 8.49 9.35
CA ASP A 68 -13.34 8.98 10.62
C ASP A 68 -14.88 9.03 10.55
N LYS A 69 -15.54 8.08 11.21
CA LYS A 69 -17.02 8.03 11.24
C LYS A 69 -17.69 9.24 11.89
N ALA A 70 -16.94 10.06 12.66
CA ALA A 70 -17.48 11.25 13.29
C ALA A 70 -17.52 12.46 12.35
N THR A 71 -16.62 12.52 11.37
CA THR A 71 -16.48 13.67 10.47
C THR A 71 -16.76 13.36 8.99
N CYS A 72 -16.65 12.09 8.59
CA CYS A 72 -16.94 11.66 7.23
C CYS A 72 -18.43 11.84 6.92
N PRO A 73 -18.80 12.51 5.80
CA PRO A 73 -20.21 12.79 5.47
C PRO A 73 -21.02 11.54 5.10
N ILE A 74 -20.34 10.46 4.74
CA ILE A 74 -20.97 9.18 4.36
C ILE A 74 -20.34 8.02 5.13
N GLU A 75 -21.06 6.91 5.23
CA GLU A 75 -20.50 5.63 5.65
C GLU A 75 -19.73 5.00 4.47
N ILE A 76 -18.45 4.67 4.69
CA ILE A 76 -17.63 3.97 3.69
C ILE A 76 -17.77 2.47 3.93
N THR A 77 -18.19 1.74 2.90
CA THR A 77 -18.41 0.28 2.94
C THR A 77 -17.60 -0.47 1.86
N SER A 78 -17.12 0.26 0.87
CA SER A 78 -16.39 -0.29 -0.27
C SER A 78 -15.43 0.72 -0.89
N TRP A 79 -14.53 0.24 -1.74
CA TRP A 79 -13.62 1.08 -2.51
C TRP A 79 -14.35 2.05 -3.44
N ALA A 80 -15.51 1.67 -3.98
CA ALA A 80 -16.29 2.52 -4.88
C ALA A 80 -16.82 3.79 -4.20
N ASP A 81 -17.00 3.77 -2.88
CA ASP A 81 -17.48 4.92 -2.13
C ASP A 81 -16.51 6.10 -2.16
N LEU A 82 -15.22 5.87 -2.46
CA LEU A 82 -14.23 6.94 -2.61
C LEU A 82 -14.59 7.94 -3.74
N TRP A 83 -15.35 7.50 -4.75
CA TRP A 83 -15.81 8.36 -5.87
C TRP A 83 -17.11 9.11 -5.55
N ASN A 84 -17.64 9.01 -4.33
CA ASN A 84 -18.81 9.77 -3.95
C ASN A 84 -18.48 11.27 -3.89
N PRO A 85 -19.23 12.16 -4.57
CA PRO A 85 -18.95 13.59 -4.62
C PRO A 85 -19.09 14.30 -3.26
N GLU A 86 -19.73 13.68 -2.28
CA GLU A 86 -19.76 14.22 -0.90
C GLU A 86 -18.40 14.19 -0.21
N LEU A 87 -17.41 13.48 -0.78
CA LEU A 87 -16.03 13.42 -0.29
C LEU A 87 -15.10 14.45 -0.95
N GLU A 88 -15.64 15.50 -1.59
CA GLU A 88 -14.83 16.54 -2.21
C GLU A 88 -13.76 17.07 -1.23
N ASP A 89 -12.49 17.13 -1.69
CA ASP A 89 -11.32 17.59 -0.89
C ASP A 89 -11.16 16.91 0.48
N SER A 90 -11.58 15.66 0.63
CA SER A 90 -11.60 14.97 1.93
C SER A 90 -10.71 13.74 2.01
N ILE A 91 -10.07 13.33 0.91
CA ILE A 91 -9.34 12.06 0.82
C ILE A 91 -7.83 12.28 0.69
N ALA A 92 -7.04 11.48 1.42
CA ALA A 92 -5.62 11.31 1.13
C ALA A 92 -5.34 9.92 0.52
N ILE A 93 -4.63 9.91 -0.60
CA ILE A 93 -4.21 8.70 -1.30
C ILE A 93 -2.68 8.58 -1.35
N PRO A 94 -2.12 7.36 -1.45
CA PRO A 94 -0.68 7.19 -1.57
C PRO A 94 -0.15 7.66 -2.94
N ASP A 95 1.03 8.29 -2.92
CA ASP A 95 1.78 8.56 -4.13
C ASP A 95 2.23 7.25 -4.78
N ILE A 96 2.24 7.17 -6.12
CA ILE A 96 2.58 5.98 -6.88
C ILE A 96 4.02 5.49 -6.61
N THR A 97 4.90 6.37 -6.16
CA THR A 97 6.29 6.05 -5.83
C THR A 97 6.47 5.40 -4.45
N THR A 98 5.41 5.33 -3.65
CA THR A 98 5.41 4.65 -2.35
C THR A 98 5.11 3.16 -2.50
N THR A 99 5.32 2.37 -1.43
CA THR A 99 4.91 0.95 -1.39
C THR A 99 3.39 0.79 -1.56
N SER A 100 2.60 1.75 -1.08
CA SER A 100 1.13 1.71 -1.14
C SER A 100 0.56 2.13 -2.49
N GLY A 101 1.30 2.92 -3.27
CA GLY A 101 0.83 3.46 -4.54
C GLY A 101 0.45 2.40 -5.56
N PRO A 102 1.33 1.45 -5.89
CA PRO A 102 0.99 0.33 -6.76
C PRO A 102 -0.16 -0.53 -6.22
N LEU A 103 -0.27 -0.70 -4.89
CA LEU A 103 -1.39 -1.44 -4.30
C LEU A 103 -2.72 -0.71 -4.52
N PHE A 104 -2.73 0.62 -4.47
CA PHE A 104 -3.93 1.40 -4.77
C PHE A 104 -4.34 1.26 -6.25
N TYR A 105 -3.38 1.31 -7.16
CA TYR A 105 -3.63 1.03 -8.58
C TYR A 105 -4.25 -0.37 -8.78
N TYR A 106 -3.75 -1.41 -8.11
CA TYR A 106 -4.33 -2.75 -8.15
C TYR A 106 -5.73 -2.83 -7.51
N ALA A 107 -5.98 -2.07 -6.44
CA ALA A 107 -7.30 -2.01 -5.82
C ALA A 107 -8.34 -1.41 -6.77
N VAL A 108 -7.99 -0.32 -7.49
CA VAL A 108 -8.84 0.29 -8.51
C VAL A 108 -9.08 -0.66 -9.68
N ALA A 109 -8.04 -1.32 -10.18
CA ALA A 109 -8.17 -2.32 -11.24
C ALA A 109 -9.14 -3.44 -10.85
N LYS A 110 -8.98 -3.98 -9.64
CA LYS A 110 -9.85 -5.04 -9.12
C LYS A 110 -11.30 -4.56 -8.95
N MET A 111 -11.52 -3.35 -8.47
CA MET A 111 -12.85 -2.74 -8.30
C MET A 111 -13.58 -2.63 -9.64
N GLU A 112 -12.89 -2.20 -10.69
CA GLU A 112 -13.43 -2.02 -12.03
C GLU A 112 -13.43 -3.32 -12.87
N GLY A 113 -12.85 -4.42 -12.38
CA GLY A 113 -12.71 -5.67 -13.14
C GLY A 113 -11.73 -5.58 -14.30
N LEU A 114 -10.75 -4.67 -14.20
CA LEU A 114 -9.71 -4.42 -15.21
C LEU A 114 -8.45 -5.24 -14.92
N THR A 115 -7.65 -5.47 -15.97
CA THR A 115 -6.41 -6.28 -15.90
C THR A 115 -5.19 -5.37 -15.97
N PRO A 116 -4.41 -5.24 -14.87
CA PRO A 116 -3.13 -4.53 -14.86
C PRO A 116 -2.18 -4.99 -15.98
N GLY A 117 -1.50 -4.04 -16.61
CA GLY A 117 -0.61 -4.30 -17.74
C GLY A 117 -1.33 -4.44 -19.10
N THR A 118 -2.66 -4.55 -19.12
CA THR A 118 -3.48 -4.61 -20.34
C THR A 118 -4.41 -3.39 -20.42
N ASP A 119 -5.06 -3.04 -19.32
CA ASP A 119 -6.09 -2.00 -19.26
C ASP A 119 -5.58 -0.74 -18.51
N ASP A 120 -4.27 -0.49 -18.52
CA ASP A 120 -3.62 0.56 -17.71
C ASP A 120 -4.22 1.94 -17.95
N ASP A 121 -4.49 2.30 -19.20
CA ASP A 121 -5.09 3.59 -19.55
C ASP A 121 -6.49 3.75 -18.91
N ALA A 122 -7.29 2.68 -18.87
CA ALA A 122 -8.61 2.71 -18.25
C ALA A 122 -8.52 2.79 -16.71
N ILE A 123 -7.55 2.09 -16.11
CA ILE A 123 -7.31 2.15 -14.67
C ILE A 123 -6.89 3.57 -14.27
N PHE A 124 -5.94 4.17 -14.97
CA PHE A 124 -5.52 5.54 -14.70
C PHE A 124 -6.62 6.56 -14.97
N ALA A 125 -7.43 6.38 -16.01
CA ALA A 125 -8.60 7.23 -16.26
C ALA A 125 -9.58 7.18 -15.09
N LYS A 126 -9.83 5.99 -14.52
CA LYS A 126 -10.66 5.84 -13.32
C LYS A 126 -10.05 6.53 -12.10
N MET A 127 -8.74 6.42 -11.90
CA MET A 127 -8.05 7.14 -10.82
C MET A 127 -8.11 8.67 -11.02
N GLU A 128 -8.06 9.16 -12.26
CA GLU A 128 -8.24 10.58 -12.57
C GLU A 128 -9.61 11.12 -12.14
N GLU A 129 -10.67 10.32 -12.27
CA GLU A 129 -12.02 10.70 -11.81
C GLU A 129 -12.09 10.96 -10.30
N LEU A 130 -11.15 10.40 -9.52
CA LEU A 130 -11.08 10.60 -8.08
C LEU A 130 -10.52 11.99 -7.67
N LYS A 131 -9.84 12.69 -8.58
CA LYS A 131 -9.15 13.95 -8.30
C LYS A 131 -9.96 14.99 -7.51
N PRO A 132 -11.25 15.24 -7.80
CA PRO A 132 -12.04 16.22 -7.04
C PRO A 132 -12.13 15.89 -5.53
N ASN A 133 -12.07 14.62 -5.18
CA ASN A 133 -12.18 14.16 -3.80
C ASN A 133 -10.83 14.11 -3.08
N VAL A 134 -9.71 14.18 -3.83
CA VAL A 134 -8.35 14.05 -3.28
C VAL A 134 -7.81 15.39 -2.83
N MET A 135 -7.74 15.60 -1.53
CA MET A 135 -7.06 16.73 -0.93
C MET A 135 -5.54 16.58 -0.99
N LYS A 136 -5.03 15.36 -0.83
CA LYS A 136 -3.60 15.11 -0.71
C LYS A 136 -3.16 13.79 -1.34
N THR A 137 -2.11 13.83 -2.14
CA THR A 137 -1.28 12.67 -2.45
C THR A 137 -0.09 12.63 -1.49
N TYR A 138 0.09 11.55 -0.72
CA TYR A 138 1.07 11.48 0.34
C TYR A 138 2.23 10.53 0.02
N THR A 139 3.42 10.86 0.57
CA THR A 139 4.59 9.98 0.61
C THR A 139 4.93 9.49 2.02
N SER A 140 4.27 10.06 3.03
CA SER A 140 4.43 9.70 4.45
C SER A 140 3.06 9.38 5.06
N ALA A 141 2.87 8.15 5.52
CA ALA A 141 1.64 7.75 6.22
C ALA A 141 1.44 8.49 7.55
N ASN A 142 2.54 8.87 8.22
CA ASN A 142 2.45 9.63 9.48
C ASN A 142 1.86 11.03 9.28
N ASP A 143 2.19 11.69 8.18
CA ASP A 143 1.62 13.00 7.85
C ASP A 143 0.12 12.87 7.60
N THR A 144 -0.29 11.80 6.92
CA THR A 144 -1.70 11.48 6.65
C THR A 144 -2.49 11.20 7.93
N ILE A 145 -1.91 10.45 8.88
CA ILE A 145 -2.52 10.22 10.19
C ILE A 145 -2.65 11.55 10.96
N THR A 146 -1.68 12.43 10.85
CA THR A 146 -1.75 13.76 11.45
C THR A 146 -2.90 14.58 10.86
N MET A 147 -3.08 14.57 9.54
CA MET A 147 -4.19 15.25 8.86
C MET A 147 -5.56 14.70 9.29
N LEU A 148 -5.70 13.37 9.41
CA LEU A 148 -6.91 12.74 9.99
C LEU A 148 -7.17 13.25 11.41
N ASN A 149 -6.16 13.26 12.28
CA ASN A 149 -6.28 13.70 13.67
C ASN A 149 -6.62 15.20 13.81
N GLN A 150 -6.24 16.00 12.82
CA GLN A 150 -6.53 17.45 12.78
C GLN A 150 -7.88 17.76 12.10
N GLY A 151 -8.53 16.74 11.53
CA GLY A 151 -9.78 16.91 10.79
C GLY A 151 -9.60 17.64 9.45
N GLU A 152 -8.39 17.66 8.90
CA GLU A 152 -8.12 18.22 7.58
C GLU A 152 -8.65 17.31 6.47
N ILE A 153 -8.65 15.99 6.71
CA ILE A 153 -9.26 14.96 5.86
C ILE A 153 -10.15 14.05 6.71
N SER A 154 -11.13 13.42 6.11
CA SER A 154 -11.99 12.45 6.77
C SER A 154 -11.74 11.01 6.30
N VAL A 155 -11.01 10.83 5.19
CA VAL A 155 -10.72 9.52 4.58
C VAL A 155 -9.26 9.43 4.15
N ALA A 156 -8.66 8.26 4.36
CA ALA A 156 -7.30 7.98 3.91
C ALA A 156 -7.16 6.54 3.41
N VAL A 157 -6.43 6.35 2.31
CA VAL A 157 -6.03 5.02 1.83
C VAL A 157 -4.69 4.67 2.48
N LEU A 158 -4.66 3.69 3.38
CA LEU A 158 -3.50 3.36 4.23
C LEU A 158 -3.24 1.84 4.26
N LEU A 159 -2.03 1.47 4.68
CA LEU A 159 -1.72 0.10 5.07
C LEU A 159 -2.24 -0.19 6.49
N ASP A 160 -2.59 -1.45 6.76
CA ASP A 160 -3.20 -1.91 8.02
C ASP A 160 -2.35 -1.60 9.27
N PHE A 161 -1.02 -1.65 9.18
CA PHE A 161 -0.18 -1.24 10.31
C PHE A 161 -0.31 0.27 10.63
N SER A 162 -0.54 1.10 9.62
CA SER A 162 -0.78 2.54 9.81
C SER A 162 -2.15 2.80 10.44
N TYR A 163 -3.16 1.99 10.10
CA TYR A 163 -4.46 2.03 10.77
C TYR A 163 -4.34 1.74 12.27
N THR A 164 -3.51 0.77 12.65
CA THR A 164 -3.28 0.47 14.07
C THR A 164 -2.76 1.70 14.83
N ALA A 165 -1.87 2.48 14.23
CA ALA A 165 -1.38 3.72 14.81
C ALA A 165 -2.47 4.82 14.86
N ALA A 166 -3.27 4.96 13.79
CA ALA A 166 -4.39 5.91 13.75
C ALA A 166 -5.46 5.55 14.80
N LYS A 167 -5.83 4.28 14.90
CA LYS A 167 -6.83 3.77 15.86
C LYS A 167 -6.46 4.04 17.32
N ALA A 168 -5.18 4.11 17.64
CA ALA A 168 -4.71 4.48 18.97
C ALA A 168 -5.02 5.95 19.34
N ALA A 169 -5.24 6.82 18.36
CA ALA A 169 -5.57 8.23 18.57
C ALA A 169 -7.09 8.47 18.68
N SER A 170 -7.92 7.67 17.98
CA SER A 170 -9.38 7.80 18.02
C SER A 170 -10.09 6.48 17.76
N GLU A 171 -11.09 6.18 18.59
CA GLU A 171 -12.00 5.04 18.41
C GLU A 171 -13.00 5.24 17.24
N ASP A 172 -13.07 6.47 16.68
CA ASP A 172 -13.96 6.78 15.57
C ASP A 172 -13.37 6.41 14.22
N TYR A 173 -12.08 6.06 14.14
CA TYR A 173 -11.48 5.55 12.91
C TYR A 173 -11.92 4.11 12.63
N VAL A 174 -12.42 3.90 11.41
CA VAL A 174 -12.92 2.63 10.92
C VAL A 174 -12.05 2.18 9.75
N TRP A 175 -11.77 0.87 9.70
CA TRP A 175 -11.08 0.21 8.58
C TRP A 175 -12.08 -0.46 7.66
N VAL A 176 -11.88 -0.30 6.34
CA VAL A 176 -12.64 -0.97 5.26
C VAL A 176 -11.64 -1.62 4.30
N ASP A 177 -11.85 -2.91 3.96
CA ASP A 177 -11.03 -3.71 3.03
C ASP A 177 -11.52 -3.59 1.57
#